data_2241700132f02d6c6201796dd791769c
#
_entry.id   2241700132f02d6c6201796dd791769c
#
_cell.length_a   1.000
_cell.length_b   1.000
_cell.length_c   1.000
_cell.angle_alpha   90.00
_cell.angle_beta   90.00
_cell.angle_gamma   90.00
#
_symmetry.space_group_name_H-M   'P 1'
#
loop_
_entity.id
_entity.type
_entity.pdbx_description
1 polymer ?
#
loop_
_entity_poly.entity_id
_entity_poly.type
_entity_poly.pdbx_seq_one_letter_code
_entity_poly.pdbx_strand_id
1 'polypeptide(L)'
;MTTIDPRQFRNALGAFATGVTVVTTSDEFGNDVGLTANSFNSVSLEPPMVLWSLARNAGSLPAFMGNEHFAVHVLSNRQEAVSNRFAKRGVDKFTGLELTRGQGGVPLLSECAARFECRTAYRYEGGDHMIFVGEVLNFEHFDLPPLVYQSGGYALAVKKPAEYAAEDEAYLADSFGRNALTYLIGRVFHQLRFRLRPVLESKQLTDLEHQVIGVLGVQNDRSLDELDALLDLSNLRVSQPLLAGLVDRQLIVLSEAEQGVRARLTDAGRRLNIELLAATKAIEDEVTEGFDHGEMQVITHLMRRMARDSNVDVPPLWKKPV
;
A
#
# COMPACT_ATOMS: atom_id res chain seq x y z
N MET A 1 -0.43 -27.52 -38.00
CA MET A 1 0.05 -26.57 -36.96
C MET A 1 -1.17 -26.22 -36.12
N THR A 2 -1.16 -26.52 -34.84
CA THR A 2 -2.22 -26.14 -33.92
C THR A 2 -2.21 -24.62 -33.82
N THR A 3 -3.28 -23.94 -34.17
CA THR A 3 -3.43 -22.49 -34.06
C THR A 3 -3.50 -22.16 -32.56
N ILE A 4 -2.49 -21.44 -32.08
CA ILE A 4 -2.45 -20.94 -30.68
C ILE A 4 -3.55 -19.86 -30.56
N ASP A 5 -4.47 -20.04 -29.61
CA ASP A 5 -5.44 -19.01 -29.26
C ASP A 5 -4.74 -17.82 -28.58
N PRO A 6 -4.77 -16.62 -29.18
CA PRO A 6 -4.04 -15.46 -28.65
C PRO A 6 -4.51 -15.05 -27.23
N ARG A 7 -5.76 -15.32 -26.88
CA ARG A 7 -6.30 -14.98 -25.54
C ARG A 7 -5.79 -15.95 -24.48
N GLN A 8 -5.81 -17.25 -24.78
CA GLN A 8 -5.25 -18.27 -23.87
C GLN A 8 -3.75 -18.09 -23.70
N PHE A 9 -3.03 -17.78 -24.78
CA PHE A 9 -1.60 -17.52 -24.72
C PHE A 9 -1.28 -16.30 -23.85
N ARG A 10 -2.01 -15.19 -23.99
CA ARG A 10 -1.85 -14.01 -23.15
C ARG A 10 -2.15 -14.31 -21.68
N ASN A 11 -3.17 -15.12 -21.39
CA ASN A 11 -3.49 -15.52 -20.03
C ASN A 11 -2.36 -16.37 -19.42
N ALA A 12 -1.78 -17.28 -20.19
CA ALA A 12 -0.64 -18.09 -19.76
C ALA A 12 0.60 -17.21 -19.46
N LEU A 13 0.90 -16.24 -20.33
CA LEU A 13 1.97 -15.26 -20.08
C LEU A 13 1.69 -14.42 -18.83
N GLY A 14 0.44 -14.09 -18.56
CA GLY A 14 0.02 -13.34 -17.36
C GLY A 14 0.25 -14.07 -16.04
N ALA A 15 0.43 -15.40 -16.04
CA ALA A 15 0.80 -16.17 -14.85
C ALA A 15 2.20 -15.81 -14.33
N PHE A 16 3.07 -15.26 -15.18
CA PHE A 16 4.38 -14.76 -14.79
C PHE A 16 4.24 -13.35 -14.17
N ALA A 17 4.41 -13.26 -12.86
CA ALA A 17 4.41 -11.97 -12.16
C ALA A 17 5.66 -11.18 -12.54
N THR A 18 5.48 -9.93 -12.95
CA THR A 18 6.58 -9.04 -13.35
C THR A 18 6.56 -7.77 -12.53
N GLY A 19 7.70 -7.09 -12.44
CA GLY A 19 7.74 -5.68 -12.08
C GLY A 19 7.07 -4.84 -13.17
N VAL A 20 6.72 -3.62 -12.82
CA VAL A 20 6.23 -2.60 -13.77
C VAL A 20 7.31 -1.54 -13.94
N THR A 21 7.66 -1.25 -15.18
CA THR A 21 8.65 -0.22 -15.49
C THR A 21 8.06 0.89 -16.34
N VAL A 22 8.61 2.09 -16.21
CA VAL A 22 8.51 3.14 -17.24
C VAL A 22 9.87 3.28 -17.88
N VAL A 23 9.92 3.16 -19.20
CA VAL A 23 11.13 3.39 -19.98
C VAL A 23 11.04 4.75 -20.65
N THR A 24 12.08 5.57 -20.50
CA THR A 24 12.14 6.94 -21.03
C THR A 24 13.33 7.16 -21.94
N THR A 25 13.17 8.06 -22.89
CA THR A 25 14.22 8.58 -23.79
C THR A 25 13.82 9.98 -24.25
N SER A 26 14.57 10.58 -25.15
CA SER A 26 14.20 11.81 -25.87
C SER A 26 14.18 11.54 -27.37
N ASP A 27 13.30 12.24 -28.10
CA ASP A 27 13.30 12.20 -29.56
C ASP A 27 14.39 13.08 -30.17
N GLU A 28 14.50 13.13 -31.50
CA GLU A 28 15.47 13.93 -32.24
C GLU A 28 15.31 15.45 -32.06
N PHE A 29 14.14 15.89 -31.58
CA PHE A 29 13.83 17.30 -31.27
C PHE A 29 14.05 17.63 -29.78
N GLY A 30 14.47 16.68 -28.97
CA GLY A 30 14.65 16.83 -27.53
C GLY A 30 13.38 16.74 -26.71
N ASN A 31 12.25 16.31 -27.28
CA ASN A 31 11.03 16.07 -26.53
C ASN A 31 11.13 14.76 -25.74
N ASP A 32 10.58 14.78 -24.53
CA ASP A 32 10.54 13.62 -23.65
C ASP A 32 9.58 12.55 -24.17
N VAL A 33 10.06 11.33 -24.26
CA VAL A 33 9.29 10.16 -24.71
C VAL A 33 9.36 9.07 -23.65
N GLY A 34 8.24 8.42 -23.36
CA GLY A 34 8.21 7.33 -22.38
C GLY A 34 6.99 6.45 -22.54
N LEU A 35 7.11 5.24 -22.01
CA LEU A 35 6.01 4.25 -21.97
C LEU A 35 6.15 3.29 -20.82
N THR A 36 5.02 2.70 -20.42
CA THR A 36 5.00 1.60 -19.44
C THR A 36 5.31 0.29 -20.13
N ALA A 37 6.21 -0.47 -19.53
CA ALA A 37 6.59 -1.81 -19.99
C ALA A 37 6.73 -2.77 -18.80
N ASN A 38 6.39 -4.04 -19.02
CA ASN A 38 6.63 -5.13 -18.07
C ASN A 38 7.58 -6.21 -18.63
N SER A 39 8.22 -5.91 -19.75
CA SER A 39 9.16 -6.80 -20.44
C SER A 39 10.61 -6.66 -19.97
N PHE A 40 10.86 -5.80 -18.98
CA PHE A 40 12.20 -5.58 -18.43
C PHE A 40 12.76 -6.83 -17.76
N ASN A 41 14.04 -7.13 -18.06
CA ASN A 41 14.79 -8.20 -17.39
C ASN A 41 16.30 -7.89 -17.35
N SER A 42 17.00 -8.52 -16.39
CA SER A 42 18.46 -8.53 -16.35
C SER A 42 19.04 -9.47 -17.41
N VAL A 43 20.22 -9.13 -17.93
CA VAL A 43 20.93 -9.93 -18.94
C VAL A 43 22.28 -10.38 -18.41
N SER A 44 23.10 -9.45 -17.90
CA SER A 44 24.48 -9.72 -17.49
C SER A 44 24.89 -8.81 -16.35
N LEU A 45 25.80 -9.27 -15.51
CA LEU A 45 26.45 -8.45 -14.47
C LEU A 45 27.80 -7.89 -14.95
N GLU A 46 28.47 -8.58 -15.89
CA GLU A 46 29.77 -8.15 -16.42
C GLU A 46 29.83 -8.42 -17.94
N PRO A 47 29.75 -7.39 -18.78
CA PRO A 47 29.34 -6.04 -18.43
C PRO A 47 27.88 -5.98 -17.92
N PRO A 48 27.50 -4.95 -17.14
CA PRO A 48 26.14 -4.84 -16.59
C PRO A 48 25.16 -4.53 -17.72
N MET A 49 24.22 -5.44 -17.97
CA MET A 49 23.27 -5.30 -19.08
C MET A 49 21.86 -5.67 -18.67
N VAL A 50 20.90 -4.96 -19.27
CA VAL A 50 19.47 -5.18 -19.13
C VAL A 50 18.80 -5.27 -20.49
N LEU A 51 17.61 -5.89 -20.55
CA LEU A 51 16.77 -5.86 -21.75
C LEU A 51 15.34 -5.43 -21.45
N TRP A 52 14.68 -4.96 -22.48
CA TRP A 52 13.24 -4.74 -22.53
C TRP A 52 12.77 -4.80 -23.99
N SER A 53 11.46 -4.87 -24.21
CA SER A 53 10.92 -4.95 -25.57
C SER A 53 9.77 -3.97 -25.77
N LEU A 54 9.67 -3.45 -27.02
CA LEU A 54 8.70 -2.45 -27.46
C LEU A 54 7.98 -2.95 -28.71
N ALA A 55 6.66 -2.87 -28.72
CA ALA A 55 5.88 -3.24 -29.89
C ALA A 55 6.25 -2.42 -31.13
N ARG A 56 6.40 -3.05 -32.29
CA ARG A 56 6.82 -2.39 -33.56
C ARG A 56 5.83 -1.31 -34.02
N ASN A 57 4.57 -1.40 -33.61
CA ASN A 57 3.54 -0.40 -33.91
C ASN A 57 3.41 0.70 -32.80
N ALA A 58 4.32 0.75 -31.84
CA ALA A 58 4.31 1.80 -30.82
C ALA A 58 4.78 3.13 -31.42
N GLY A 59 4.02 4.20 -31.19
CA GLY A 59 4.36 5.54 -31.66
C GLY A 59 5.68 6.10 -31.08
N SER A 60 6.14 5.54 -29.96
CA SER A 60 7.41 5.88 -29.33
C SER A 60 8.63 5.15 -29.93
N LEU A 61 8.42 4.13 -30.79
CA LEU A 61 9.52 3.35 -31.34
C LEU A 61 10.57 4.19 -32.07
N PRO A 62 10.23 5.19 -32.92
CA PRO A 62 11.23 6.01 -33.62
C PRO A 62 12.21 6.71 -32.64
N ALA A 63 11.71 7.23 -31.51
CA ALA A 63 12.57 7.90 -30.53
C ALA A 63 13.60 6.92 -29.92
N PHE A 64 13.19 5.71 -29.54
CA PHE A 64 14.10 4.68 -29.02
C PHE A 64 15.05 4.10 -30.08
N MET A 65 14.64 4.12 -31.34
CA MET A 65 15.53 3.72 -32.45
C MET A 65 16.56 4.80 -32.78
N GLY A 66 16.21 6.08 -32.66
CA GLY A 66 17.06 7.22 -32.98
C GLY A 66 18.01 7.64 -31.84
N ASN A 67 17.67 7.38 -30.58
CA ASN A 67 18.50 7.76 -29.45
C ASN A 67 19.37 6.58 -28.97
N GLU A 68 20.60 6.90 -28.55
CA GLU A 68 21.53 5.92 -27.99
C GLU A 68 21.30 5.67 -26.51
N HIS A 69 20.58 6.56 -25.81
CA HIS A 69 20.37 6.47 -24.37
C HIS A 69 18.89 6.29 -24.01
N PHE A 70 18.65 5.54 -22.97
CA PHE A 70 17.33 5.40 -22.34
C PHE A 70 17.49 5.17 -20.84
N ALA A 71 16.42 5.44 -20.09
CA ALA A 71 16.37 5.09 -18.67
C ALA A 71 15.21 4.13 -18.40
N VAL A 72 15.43 3.18 -17.50
CA VAL A 72 14.41 2.25 -16.99
C VAL A 72 14.12 2.59 -15.54
N HIS A 73 12.87 2.84 -15.23
CA HIS A 73 12.39 3.13 -13.89
C HIS A 73 11.52 1.97 -13.41
N VAL A 74 12.00 1.20 -12.45
CA VAL A 74 11.17 0.20 -11.75
C VAL A 74 10.25 0.97 -10.83
N LEU A 75 8.96 0.99 -11.13
CA LEU A 75 7.99 1.78 -10.37
C LEU A 75 7.81 1.24 -8.97
N SER A 76 7.66 2.14 -8.00
CA SER A 76 7.22 1.79 -6.66
C SER A 76 5.72 1.50 -6.63
N ASN A 77 5.27 0.75 -5.64
CA ASN A 77 3.85 0.42 -5.44
C ASN A 77 2.93 1.65 -5.25
N ARG A 78 3.51 2.85 -5.05
CA ARG A 78 2.77 4.12 -4.98
C ARG A 78 2.55 4.74 -6.36
N GLN A 79 3.20 4.23 -7.40
CA GLN A 79 3.23 4.82 -8.74
C GLN A 79 2.25 4.16 -9.74
N GLU A 80 1.16 3.55 -9.27
CA GLU A 80 0.12 3.00 -10.16
C GLU A 80 -0.46 4.04 -11.12
N ALA A 81 -0.69 5.28 -10.64
CA ALA A 81 -1.17 6.38 -11.49
C ALA A 81 -0.17 6.75 -12.59
N VAL A 82 1.14 6.72 -12.28
CA VAL A 82 2.22 6.94 -13.26
C VAL A 82 2.21 5.83 -14.30
N SER A 83 2.18 4.56 -13.86
CA SER A 83 2.07 3.41 -14.76
C SER A 83 0.90 3.55 -15.74
N ASN A 84 -0.29 3.85 -15.22
CA ASN A 84 -1.48 4.02 -16.04
C ASN A 84 -1.38 5.20 -17.02
N ARG A 85 -0.72 6.30 -16.64
CA ARG A 85 -0.48 7.46 -17.51
C ARG A 85 0.45 7.10 -18.67
N PHE A 86 1.57 6.45 -18.38
CA PHE A 86 2.56 6.08 -19.37
C PHE A 86 2.11 4.94 -20.31
N ALA A 87 1.12 4.15 -19.91
CA ALA A 87 0.48 3.13 -20.74
C ALA A 87 -0.47 3.72 -21.80
N LYS A 88 -1.00 4.92 -21.61
CA LYS A 88 -1.96 5.55 -22.54
C LYS A 88 -1.26 6.10 -23.78
N ARG A 89 -1.96 6.08 -24.92
CA ARG A 89 -1.52 6.72 -26.17
C ARG A 89 -2.09 8.13 -26.28
N GLY A 90 -1.36 9.04 -26.90
CA GLY A 90 -1.86 10.38 -27.29
C GLY A 90 -2.12 11.33 -26.11
N VAL A 91 -1.57 11.06 -24.92
CA VAL A 91 -1.64 11.98 -23.77
C VAL A 91 -0.26 12.55 -23.46
N ASP A 92 -0.25 13.73 -22.88
CA ASP A 92 0.97 14.27 -22.25
C ASP A 92 1.27 13.42 -21.00
N LYS A 93 2.45 12.82 -20.98
CA LYS A 93 2.85 11.89 -19.94
C LYS A 93 3.70 12.51 -18.85
N PHE A 94 4.35 13.63 -19.14
CA PHE A 94 5.39 14.23 -18.28
C PHE A 94 4.92 15.46 -17.50
N THR A 95 3.91 16.19 -17.98
CA THR A 95 3.43 17.39 -17.27
C THR A 95 3.05 17.09 -15.82
N GLY A 96 3.61 17.91 -14.91
CA GLY A 96 3.38 17.81 -13.47
C GLY A 96 4.19 16.71 -12.77
N LEU A 97 5.14 16.08 -13.45
CA LEU A 97 6.13 15.20 -12.82
C LEU A 97 7.41 15.96 -12.52
N GLU A 98 8.02 15.67 -11.37
CA GLU A 98 9.37 16.12 -11.06
C GLU A 98 10.37 15.26 -11.84
N LEU A 99 11.12 15.89 -12.72
CA LEU A 99 12.08 15.23 -13.60
C LEU A 99 13.48 15.75 -13.35
N THR A 100 14.44 14.86 -13.36
CA THR A 100 15.87 15.18 -13.51
C THR A 100 16.37 14.67 -14.86
N ARG A 101 17.61 14.97 -15.23
CA ARG A 101 18.22 14.53 -16.49
C ARG A 101 19.37 13.57 -16.20
N GLY A 102 19.31 12.41 -16.83
CA GLY A 102 20.34 11.39 -16.76
C GLY A 102 21.32 11.43 -17.93
N GLN A 103 22.03 10.33 -18.11
CA GLN A 103 22.98 10.13 -19.20
C GLN A 103 22.30 10.34 -20.56
N GLY A 104 22.95 11.10 -21.44
CA GLY A 104 22.35 11.47 -22.74
C GLY A 104 21.14 12.41 -22.65
N GLY A 105 20.90 13.06 -21.51
CA GLY A 105 19.79 13.99 -21.31
C GLY A 105 18.41 13.37 -21.14
N VAL A 106 18.31 12.04 -20.98
CA VAL A 106 17.02 11.35 -20.85
C VAL A 106 16.30 11.75 -19.57
N PRO A 107 14.95 11.84 -19.58
CA PRO A 107 14.18 12.22 -18.39
C PRO A 107 14.18 11.08 -17.36
N LEU A 108 14.45 11.44 -16.10
CA LEU A 108 14.44 10.53 -14.95
C LEU A 108 13.28 10.87 -14.03
N LEU A 109 12.50 9.83 -13.68
CA LEU A 109 11.39 9.92 -12.73
C LEU A 109 11.90 9.77 -11.29
N SER A 110 11.25 10.45 -10.36
CA SER A 110 11.44 10.29 -8.91
C SER A 110 10.58 9.15 -8.33
N GLU A 111 10.78 8.83 -7.05
CA GLU A 111 9.99 7.88 -6.24
C GLU A 111 9.91 6.43 -6.77
N CYS A 112 10.83 6.03 -7.63
CA CYS A 112 10.95 4.67 -8.15
C CYS A 112 11.56 3.72 -7.10
N ALA A 113 11.32 2.40 -7.23
CA ALA A 113 12.03 1.41 -6.43
C ALA A 113 13.48 1.23 -6.89
N ALA A 114 13.72 1.34 -8.20
CA ALA A 114 15.06 1.39 -8.79
C ALA A 114 15.04 2.14 -10.11
N ARG A 115 16.20 2.61 -10.54
CA ARG A 115 16.36 3.30 -11.81
C ARG A 115 17.69 2.92 -12.45
N PHE A 116 17.70 2.73 -13.78
CA PHE A 116 18.88 2.37 -14.57
C PHE A 116 19.00 3.32 -15.72
N GLU A 117 20.18 3.94 -15.88
CA GLU A 117 20.53 4.79 -17.01
C GLU A 117 21.39 3.95 -17.98
N CYS A 118 20.93 3.79 -19.20
CA CYS A 118 21.46 2.82 -20.12
C CYS A 118 21.89 3.46 -21.46
N ARG A 119 22.95 2.89 -22.05
CA ARG A 119 23.30 3.05 -23.46
C ARG A 119 22.81 1.83 -24.22
N THR A 120 22.14 2.00 -25.35
CA THR A 120 21.70 0.91 -26.21
C THR A 120 22.91 0.20 -26.82
N ALA A 121 23.12 -1.05 -26.42
CA ALA A 121 24.19 -1.88 -26.96
C ALA A 121 23.73 -2.67 -28.18
N TYR A 122 22.52 -3.25 -28.13
CA TYR A 122 21.97 -4.06 -29.23
C TYR A 122 20.48 -3.82 -29.40
N ARG A 123 20.02 -4.02 -30.64
CA ARG A 123 18.61 -4.03 -31.02
C ARG A 123 18.34 -5.30 -31.84
N TYR A 124 17.34 -6.08 -31.45
CA TYR A 124 16.97 -7.32 -32.13
C TYR A 124 15.48 -7.32 -32.49
N GLU A 125 15.17 -7.90 -33.63
CA GLU A 125 13.78 -8.18 -34.00
C GLU A 125 13.26 -9.39 -33.23
N GLY A 126 12.16 -9.22 -32.49
CA GLY A 126 11.50 -10.23 -31.69
C GLY A 126 10.03 -10.42 -32.10
N GLY A 127 9.77 -10.84 -33.34
CA GLY A 127 8.41 -10.97 -33.86
C GLY A 127 7.72 -9.61 -34.04
N ASP A 128 6.64 -9.36 -33.31
CA ASP A 128 5.91 -8.09 -33.35
C ASP A 128 6.52 -7.00 -32.41
N HIS A 129 7.67 -7.29 -31.79
CA HIS A 129 8.41 -6.39 -30.92
C HIS A 129 9.85 -6.16 -31.39
N MET A 130 10.44 -5.03 -30.95
CA MET A 130 11.87 -4.78 -30.96
C MET A 130 12.40 -5.01 -29.54
N ILE A 131 13.47 -5.80 -29.42
CA ILE A 131 14.19 -6.04 -28.16
C ILE A 131 15.36 -5.07 -28.10
N PHE A 132 15.39 -4.29 -27.03
CA PHE A 132 16.51 -3.38 -26.73
C PHE A 132 17.35 -4.01 -25.63
N VAL A 133 18.64 -4.12 -25.86
CA VAL A 133 19.63 -4.50 -24.84
C VAL A 133 20.47 -3.28 -24.54
N GLY A 134 20.48 -2.87 -23.29
CA GLY A 134 21.22 -1.69 -22.81
C GLY A 134 22.35 -2.08 -21.88
N GLU A 135 23.51 -1.46 -22.07
CA GLU A 135 24.58 -1.42 -21.08
C GLU A 135 24.22 -0.40 -20.02
N VAL A 136 24.24 -0.79 -18.75
CA VAL A 136 23.93 0.07 -17.62
C VAL A 136 25.14 0.96 -17.32
N LEU A 137 24.98 2.26 -17.48
CA LEU A 137 26.01 3.27 -17.21
C LEU A 137 25.96 3.79 -15.78
N ASN A 138 24.75 3.85 -15.21
CA ASN A 138 24.49 4.26 -13.83
C ASN A 138 23.20 3.62 -13.34
N PHE A 139 23.09 3.41 -12.02
CA PHE A 139 21.85 2.92 -11.39
C PHE A 139 21.69 3.47 -9.99
N GLU A 140 20.45 3.52 -9.53
CA GLU A 140 20.07 3.82 -8.15
C GLU A 140 19.03 2.83 -7.67
N HIS A 141 19.13 2.47 -6.42
CA HIS A 141 18.17 1.61 -5.73
C HIS A 141 17.64 2.34 -4.50
N PHE A 142 16.32 2.34 -4.34
CA PHE A 142 15.63 3.01 -3.25
C PHE A 142 14.91 1.97 -2.39
N ASP A 143 14.77 2.24 -1.12
CA ASP A 143 14.04 1.36 -0.18
C ASP A 143 12.52 1.57 -0.31
N LEU A 144 12.01 1.25 -1.50
CA LEU A 144 10.59 1.32 -1.83
C LEU A 144 10.13 -0.02 -2.44
N PRO A 145 8.98 -0.56 -2.00
CA PRO A 145 8.43 -1.79 -2.57
C PRO A 145 8.08 -1.59 -4.05
N PRO A 146 8.41 -2.55 -4.93
CA PRO A 146 8.10 -2.44 -6.35
C PRO A 146 6.61 -2.61 -6.64
N LEU A 147 6.13 -1.96 -7.70
CA LEU A 147 4.84 -2.24 -8.29
C LEU A 147 4.91 -3.54 -9.09
N VAL A 148 4.03 -4.48 -8.78
CA VAL A 148 3.95 -5.79 -9.44
C VAL A 148 2.72 -5.87 -10.33
N TYR A 149 2.84 -6.58 -11.45
CA TYR A 149 1.75 -6.86 -12.37
C TYR A 149 1.62 -8.35 -12.62
N GLN A 150 0.42 -8.91 -12.41
CA GLN A 150 0.14 -10.32 -12.61
C GLN A 150 -1.29 -10.51 -13.13
N SER A 151 -1.48 -11.42 -14.07
CA SER A 151 -2.81 -11.84 -14.58
C SER A 151 -3.74 -10.67 -14.93
N GLY A 152 -3.17 -9.58 -15.48
CA GLY A 152 -3.95 -8.42 -15.92
C GLY A 152 -4.25 -7.38 -14.83
N GLY A 153 -3.69 -7.51 -13.62
CA GLY A 153 -3.88 -6.59 -12.50
C GLY A 153 -2.59 -6.22 -11.79
N TYR A 154 -2.62 -5.09 -11.07
CA TYR A 154 -1.54 -4.77 -10.15
C TYR A 154 -1.63 -5.65 -8.91
N ALA A 155 -0.48 -6.02 -8.37
CA ALA A 155 -0.33 -6.87 -7.20
C ALA A 155 0.70 -6.28 -6.22
N LEU A 156 0.68 -6.77 -4.99
CA LEU A 156 1.67 -6.44 -3.97
C LEU A 156 2.67 -7.61 -3.84
N ALA A 157 3.95 -7.28 -3.81
CA ALA A 157 4.98 -8.27 -3.52
C ALA A 157 5.14 -8.43 -2.01
N VAL A 158 5.10 -9.66 -1.53
CA VAL A 158 5.40 -10.03 -0.15
C VAL A 158 6.54 -11.03 -0.17
N LYS A 159 7.56 -10.80 0.64
CA LYS A 159 8.63 -11.78 0.81
C LYS A 159 8.07 -13.01 1.55
N LYS A 160 8.36 -14.21 1.03
CA LYS A 160 8.03 -15.43 1.74
C LYS A 160 9.03 -15.58 2.92
N PRO A 161 8.55 -15.58 4.19
CA PRO A 161 9.44 -15.81 5.33
C PRO A 161 10.11 -17.18 5.21
N ALA A 162 11.39 -17.28 5.62
CA ALA A 162 12.17 -18.53 5.54
C ALA A 162 11.53 -19.66 6.37
N GLU A 163 10.82 -19.33 7.43
CA GLU A 163 10.15 -20.26 8.33
C GLU A 163 8.94 -20.97 7.69
N TYR A 164 8.31 -20.35 6.68
CA TYR A 164 7.16 -20.94 5.97
C TYR A 164 7.49 -22.21 5.17
N ALA A 165 8.76 -22.49 4.90
CA ALA A 165 9.14 -23.66 4.11
C ALA A 165 9.00 -24.99 4.88
N ALA A 166 8.99 -24.97 6.22
CA ALA A 166 8.92 -26.15 7.07
C ALA A 166 7.53 -26.43 7.68
N GLU A 167 6.64 -25.44 7.69
CA GLU A 167 5.35 -25.51 8.37
C GLU A 167 4.14 -25.70 7.43
N ASP A 168 4.34 -25.58 6.12
CA ASP A 168 3.23 -25.49 5.13
C ASP A 168 2.29 -26.71 5.15
N GLU A 169 2.76 -27.96 5.37
CA GLU A 169 1.89 -29.14 5.38
C GLU A 169 1.08 -29.29 6.69
N ALA A 170 1.68 -28.97 7.84
CA ALA A 170 0.98 -29.01 9.13
C ALA A 170 0.04 -27.80 9.31
N TYR A 171 0.35 -26.68 8.67
CA TYR A 171 -0.41 -25.43 8.74
C TYR A 171 -1.74 -25.52 8.02
N LEU A 172 -1.78 -26.16 6.84
CA LEU A 172 -3.00 -26.35 6.05
C LEU A 172 -3.97 -27.38 6.66
N ALA A 173 -3.48 -28.30 7.49
CA ALA A 173 -4.28 -29.35 8.11
C ALA A 173 -5.14 -28.89 9.29
N ASP A 174 -4.83 -27.74 9.92
CA ASP A 174 -5.53 -27.24 11.13
C ASP A 174 -6.29 -25.90 10.87
N SER A 175 -7.14 -25.91 9.84
CA SER A 175 -7.96 -24.72 9.48
C SER A 175 -9.05 -24.37 10.51
N PHE A 176 -9.40 -25.30 11.42
CA PHE A 176 -10.42 -25.11 12.47
C PHE A 176 -9.84 -24.86 13.86
N GLY A 177 -8.53 -24.97 14.04
CA GLY A 177 -7.86 -24.77 15.31
C GLY A 177 -7.10 -23.45 15.40
N ARG A 178 -5.79 -23.55 15.69
CA ARG A 178 -4.90 -22.41 15.93
C ARG A 178 -4.78 -21.42 14.75
N ASN A 179 -5.13 -21.86 13.54
CA ASN A 179 -5.05 -21.11 12.30
C ASN A 179 -6.40 -20.53 11.84
N ALA A 180 -7.48 -20.75 12.63
CA ALA A 180 -8.75 -20.11 12.32
C ALA A 180 -8.61 -18.58 12.36
N LEU A 181 -9.02 -17.93 11.28
CA LEU A 181 -8.87 -16.47 11.12
C LEU A 181 -9.48 -15.70 12.30
N THR A 182 -10.67 -16.08 12.76
CA THR A 182 -11.34 -15.47 13.91
C THR A 182 -10.53 -15.62 15.20
N TYR A 183 -9.88 -16.78 15.41
CA TYR A 183 -9.00 -16.99 16.54
C TYR A 183 -7.75 -16.10 16.47
N LEU A 184 -7.10 -16.03 15.31
CA LEU A 184 -5.89 -15.22 15.12
C LEU A 184 -6.18 -13.73 15.32
N ILE A 185 -7.26 -13.21 14.72
CA ILE A 185 -7.66 -11.81 14.89
C ILE A 185 -7.95 -11.52 16.36
N GLY A 186 -8.76 -12.38 17.02
CA GLY A 186 -9.09 -12.21 18.42
C GLY A 186 -7.86 -12.28 19.32
N ARG A 187 -6.95 -13.23 19.06
CA ARG A 187 -5.71 -13.35 19.82
C ARG A 187 -4.82 -12.12 19.69
N VAL A 188 -4.58 -11.64 18.49
CA VAL A 188 -3.79 -10.41 18.26
C VAL A 188 -4.43 -9.22 18.96
N PHE A 189 -5.73 -9.02 18.79
CA PHE A 189 -6.47 -7.95 19.45
C PHE A 189 -6.34 -8.00 20.98
N HIS A 190 -6.53 -9.16 21.59
CA HIS A 190 -6.41 -9.29 23.05
C HIS A 190 -4.97 -9.13 23.54
N GLN A 191 -3.98 -9.57 22.79
CA GLN A 191 -2.57 -9.39 23.15
C GLN A 191 -2.15 -7.92 23.09
N LEU A 192 -2.56 -7.15 22.07
CA LEU A 192 -2.32 -5.72 22.00
C LEU A 192 -2.99 -4.98 23.18
N ARG A 193 -4.25 -5.30 23.47
CA ARG A 193 -4.96 -4.74 24.65
C ARG A 193 -4.27 -5.08 25.97
N PHE A 194 -3.79 -6.30 26.13
CA PHE A 194 -3.08 -6.70 27.34
C PHE A 194 -1.81 -5.87 27.55
N ARG A 195 -1.05 -5.58 26.46
CA ARG A 195 0.14 -4.71 26.52
C ARG A 195 -0.20 -3.25 26.84
N LEU A 196 -1.39 -2.78 26.46
CA LEU A 196 -1.84 -1.41 26.79
C LEU A 196 -2.30 -1.26 28.25
N ARG A 197 -2.67 -2.34 28.94
CA ARG A 197 -3.21 -2.32 30.30
C ARG A 197 -2.38 -1.51 31.30
N PRO A 198 -1.03 -1.64 31.40
CA PRO A 198 -0.25 -0.85 32.35
C PRO A 198 -0.37 0.67 32.11
N VAL A 199 -0.52 1.09 30.87
CA VAL A 199 -0.74 2.50 30.52
C VAL A 199 -2.11 2.96 31.02
N LEU A 200 -3.17 2.17 30.77
CA LEU A 200 -4.52 2.49 31.26
C LEU A 200 -4.56 2.56 32.79
N GLU A 201 -3.95 1.60 33.47
CA GLU A 201 -3.85 1.57 34.94
C GLU A 201 -3.13 2.81 35.48
N SER A 202 -2.01 3.23 34.86
CA SER A 202 -1.28 4.44 35.24
C SER A 202 -2.10 5.73 35.10
N LYS A 203 -3.07 5.73 34.18
CA LYS A 203 -4.01 6.83 33.94
C LYS A 203 -5.34 6.62 34.70
N GLN A 204 -5.46 5.57 35.50
CA GLN A 204 -6.70 5.20 36.22
C GLN A 204 -7.91 5.10 35.28
N LEU A 205 -7.70 4.49 34.10
CA LEU A 205 -8.72 4.26 33.08
C LEU A 205 -9.13 2.80 33.03
N THR A 206 -10.42 2.59 32.96
CA THR A 206 -10.98 1.29 32.56
C THR A 206 -10.91 1.12 31.02
N ASP A 207 -10.98 -0.11 30.54
CA ASP A 207 -11.07 -0.41 29.11
C ASP A 207 -12.23 0.33 28.43
N LEU A 208 -13.37 0.46 29.11
CA LEU A 208 -14.56 1.11 28.57
C LEU A 208 -14.38 2.64 28.47
N GLU A 209 -13.78 3.28 29.49
CA GLU A 209 -13.44 4.70 29.46
C GLU A 209 -12.46 5.00 28.32
N HIS A 210 -11.45 4.14 28.13
CA HIS A 210 -10.51 4.25 27.01
C HIS A 210 -11.23 4.21 25.66
N GLN A 211 -12.18 3.27 25.49
CA GLN A 211 -12.93 3.17 24.22
C GLN A 211 -13.83 4.39 23.98
N VAL A 212 -14.51 4.90 25.00
CA VAL A 212 -15.31 6.14 24.89
C VAL A 212 -14.44 7.32 24.47
N ILE A 213 -13.28 7.48 25.13
CA ILE A 213 -12.32 8.54 24.80
C ILE A 213 -11.82 8.36 23.34
N GLY A 214 -11.50 7.14 22.93
CA GLY A 214 -11.03 6.83 21.57
C GLY A 214 -12.09 7.13 20.50
N VAL A 215 -13.35 6.72 20.70
CA VAL A 215 -14.47 7.02 19.80
C VAL A 215 -14.70 8.53 19.65
N LEU A 216 -14.69 9.26 20.77
CA LEU A 216 -14.81 10.72 20.76
C LEU A 216 -13.55 11.40 20.16
N GLY A 217 -12.39 10.76 20.26
CA GLY A 217 -11.14 11.23 19.64
C GLY A 217 -11.17 11.16 18.12
N VAL A 218 -11.84 10.17 17.55
CA VAL A 218 -12.01 10.02 16.09
C VAL A 218 -13.01 11.06 15.56
N GLN A 219 -14.13 11.21 16.20
CA GLN A 219 -15.15 12.22 15.87
C GLN A 219 -15.73 12.78 17.16
N ASN A 220 -15.32 13.97 17.48
CA ASN A 220 -15.80 14.69 18.65
C ASN A 220 -17.26 15.12 18.45
N ASP A 221 -18.02 15.21 19.55
CA ASP A 221 -19.44 15.58 19.53
C ASP A 221 -20.36 14.47 18.98
N ARG A 222 -20.60 13.44 19.81
CA ARG A 222 -21.52 12.33 19.51
C ARG A 222 -22.69 12.29 20.48
N SER A 223 -23.86 11.84 20.01
CA SER A 223 -24.97 11.50 20.90
C SER A 223 -24.64 10.25 21.73
N LEU A 224 -25.32 10.07 22.86
CA LEU A 224 -25.15 8.87 23.68
C LEU A 224 -25.58 7.60 22.92
N ASP A 225 -26.64 7.71 22.10
CA ASP A 225 -27.11 6.59 21.26
C ASP A 225 -26.04 6.20 20.20
N GLU A 226 -25.35 7.19 19.60
CA GLU A 226 -24.24 6.93 18.68
C GLU A 226 -23.06 6.25 19.40
N LEU A 227 -22.75 6.66 20.62
CA LEU A 227 -21.69 6.03 21.42
C LEU A 227 -22.06 4.60 21.80
N ASP A 228 -23.31 4.38 22.25
CA ASP A 228 -23.80 3.05 22.61
C ASP A 228 -23.76 2.11 21.39
N ALA A 229 -24.25 2.55 20.23
CA ALA A 229 -24.24 1.76 19.02
C ALA A 229 -22.82 1.37 18.55
N LEU A 230 -21.85 2.27 18.74
CA LEU A 230 -20.44 2.00 18.37
C LEU A 230 -19.75 1.05 19.37
N LEU A 231 -20.12 1.10 20.65
CA LEU A 231 -19.55 0.26 21.71
C LEU A 231 -20.22 -1.10 21.82
N ASP A 232 -21.47 -1.22 21.34
CA ASP A 232 -22.21 -2.50 21.30
C ASP A 232 -21.49 -3.57 20.45
N LEU A 233 -20.72 -3.17 19.44
CA LEU A 233 -19.80 -4.08 18.71
C LEU A 233 -18.82 -4.82 19.63
N SER A 234 -18.45 -4.22 20.75
CA SER A 234 -17.58 -4.82 21.77
C SER A 234 -18.38 -5.41 22.92
N ASN A 235 -19.69 -5.54 22.77
CA ASN A 235 -20.63 -5.95 23.84
C ASN A 235 -20.50 -5.08 25.10
N LEU A 236 -20.25 -3.78 24.90
CA LEU A 236 -20.08 -2.77 25.94
C LEU A 236 -21.19 -1.73 25.81
N ARG A 237 -21.67 -1.21 26.94
CA ARG A 237 -22.68 -0.15 26.96
C ARG A 237 -22.26 1.02 27.81
N VAL A 238 -22.58 2.21 27.32
CA VAL A 238 -22.35 3.46 28.03
C VAL A 238 -23.33 3.50 29.23
N SER A 239 -22.80 3.66 30.43
CA SER A 239 -23.60 3.80 31.64
C SER A 239 -23.49 5.22 32.21
N GLN A 240 -24.53 5.70 32.90
CA GLN A 240 -24.53 6.98 33.59
C GLN A 240 -23.35 7.14 34.58
N PRO A 241 -23.00 6.14 35.43
CA PRO A 241 -21.83 6.25 36.29
C PRO A 241 -20.53 6.41 35.56
N LEU A 242 -20.35 5.75 34.38
CA LEU A 242 -19.18 5.89 33.56
C LEU A 242 -19.01 7.35 33.04
N LEU A 243 -20.08 7.90 32.48
CA LEU A 243 -20.08 9.27 31.99
C LEU A 243 -19.84 10.29 33.11
N ALA A 244 -20.48 10.11 34.26
CA ALA A 244 -20.27 10.95 35.43
C ALA A 244 -18.80 10.94 35.87
N GLY A 245 -18.17 9.75 35.92
CA GLY A 245 -16.76 9.63 36.27
C GLY A 245 -15.82 10.33 35.27
N LEU A 246 -16.14 10.29 33.98
CA LEU A 246 -15.35 11.01 32.96
C LEU A 246 -15.58 12.54 33.04
N VAL A 247 -16.80 12.99 33.38
CA VAL A 247 -17.13 14.41 33.60
C VAL A 247 -16.43 14.94 34.85
N ASP A 248 -16.51 14.21 35.97
CA ASP A 248 -15.85 14.60 37.23
C ASP A 248 -14.33 14.75 37.07
N ARG A 249 -13.74 13.93 36.22
CA ARG A 249 -12.32 13.99 35.84
C ARG A 249 -12.03 15.05 34.79
N GLN A 250 -13.03 15.81 34.35
CA GLN A 250 -12.93 16.85 33.32
C GLN A 250 -12.37 16.32 31.97
N LEU A 251 -12.61 15.05 31.64
CA LEU A 251 -12.17 14.45 30.39
C LEU A 251 -13.19 14.63 29.28
N ILE A 252 -14.49 14.65 29.62
CA ILE A 252 -15.58 14.94 28.71
C ILE A 252 -16.49 16.03 29.27
N VAL A 253 -17.28 16.64 28.39
CA VAL A 253 -18.43 17.48 28.73
C VAL A 253 -19.68 16.90 28.08
N LEU A 254 -20.79 16.94 28.80
CA LEU A 254 -22.11 16.61 28.30
C LEU A 254 -22.87 17.91 28.03
N SER A 255 -23.61 17.96 26.94
CA SER A 255 -24.46 19.08 26.56
C SER A 255 -25.82 18.59 26.07
N GLU A 256 -26.89 19.25 26.46
CA GLU A 256 -28.22 19.00 25.91
C GLU A 256 -28.32 19.59 24.50
N ALA A 257 -28.90 18.84 23.58
CA ALA A 257 -29.20 19.25 22.22
C ALA A 257 -30.65 18.82 21.86
N GLU A 258 -31.19 19.32 20.75
CA GLU A 258 -32.55 18.96 20.32
C GLU A 258 -32.77 17.46 20.15
N GLN A 259 -31.71 16.70 19.88
CA GLN A 259 -31.74 15.24 19.69
C GLN A 259 -31.13 14.46 20.86
N GLY A 260 -31.23 14.97 22.09
CA GLY A 260 -30.73 14.32 23.29
C GLY A 260 -29.35 14.79 23.76
N VAL A 261 -28.78 14.07 24.71
CA VAL A 261 -27.48 14.42 25.31
C VAL A 261 -26.34 14.07 24.37
N ARG A 262 -25.39 15.00 24.23
CA ARG A 262 -24.18 14.81 23.44
C ARG A 262 -22.92 14.89 24.31
N ALA A 263 -21.94 14.08 23.99
CA ALA A 263 -20.66 14.02 24.68
C ALA A 263 -19.54 14.57 23.80
N ARG A 264 -18.62 15.33 24.40
CA ARG A 264 -17.43 15.88 23.74
C ARG A 264 -16.21 15.76 24.64
N LEU A 265 -15.03 15.52 24.04
CA LEU A 265 -13.78 15.63 24.76
C LEU A 265 -13.50 17.08 25.13
N THR A 266 -13.03 17.28 26.35
CA THR A 266 -12.40 18.55 26.78
C THR A 266 -10.97 18.65 26.19
N ASP A 267 -10.28 19.76 26.46
CA ASP A 267 -8.85 19.87 26.13
C ASP A 267 -7.99 18.86 26.88
N ALA A 268 -8.36 18.55 28.15
CA ALA A 268 -7.70 17.49 28.91
C ALA A 268 -7.98 16.11 28.31
N GLY A 269 -9.24 15.83 27.95
CA GLY A 269 -9.60 14.59 27.27
C GLY A 269 -8.90 14.41 25.92
N ARG A 270 -8.77 15.47 25.13
CA ARG A 270 -8.00 15.45 23.87
C ARG A 270 -6.54 15.13 24.05
N ARG A 271 -5.89 15.77 25.03
CA ARG A 271 -4.48 15.47 25.36
C ARG A 271 -4.31 14.03 25.79
N LEU A 272 -5.17 13.55 26.67
CA LEU A 272 -5.15 12.15 27.11
C LEU A 272 -5.35 11.18 25.94
N ASN A 273 -6.29 11.46 25.02
CA ASN A 273 -6.49 10.62 23.81
C ASN A 273 -5.22 10.56 22.96
N ILE A 274 -4.51 11.68 22.76
CA ILE A 274 -3.24 11.71 22.02
C ILE A 274 -2.19 10.84 22.71
N GLU A 275 -2.07 10.91 24.04
CA GLU A 275 -1.14 10.07 24.80
C GLU A 275 -1.46 8.57 24.64
N LEU A 276 -2.74 8.21 24.69
CA LEU A 276 -3.20 6.82 24.52
C LEU A 276 -2.96 6.32 23.10
N LEU A 277 -3.22 7.15 22.09
CA LEU A 277 -2.91 6.83 20.69
C LEU A 277 -1.41 6.62 20.48
N ALA A 278 -0.57 7.48 21.06
CA ALA A 278 0.89 7.33 20.99
C ALA A 278 1.37 6.03 21.65
N ALA A 279 0.81 5.67 22.81
CA ALA A 279 1.13 4.41 23.48
C ALA A 279 0.67 3.19 22.67
N THR A 280 -0.54 3.24 22.10
CA THR A 280 -1.03 2.19 21.21
C THR A 280 -0.14 2.04 19.99
N LYS A 281 0.25 3.16 19.37
CA LYS A 281 1.14 3.14 18.21
C LYS A 281 2.52 2.56 18.53
N ALA A 282 3.10 2.89 19.69
CA ALA A 282 4.37 2.32 20.13
C ALA A 282 4.30 0.79 20.30
N ILE A 283 3.18 0.28 20.84
CA ILE A 283 2.94 -1.17 20.97
C ILE A 283 2.80 -1.82 19.59
N GLU A 284 2.08 -1.18 18.66
CA GLU A 284 1.96 -1.66 17.28
C GLU A 284 3.33 -1.72 16.60
N ASP A 285 4.14 -0.67 16.71
CA ASP A 285 5.47 -0.60 16.10
C ASP A 285 6.40 -1.69 16.67
N GLU A 286 6.37 -1.93 17.99
CA GLU A 286 7.12 -3.02 18.62
C GLU A 286 6.72 -4.41 18.08
N VAL A 287 5.41 -4.65 17.95
CA VAL A 287 4.88 -5.95 17.46
C VAL A 287 5.17 -6.14 15.97
N THR A 288 5.27 -5.07 15.22
CA THR A 288 5.49 -5.11 13.77
C THR A 288 6.94 -4.81 13.35
N GLU A 289 7.88 -4.71 14.30
CA GLU A 289 9.29 -4.39 14.04
C GLU A 289 9.96 -5.36 13.03
N GLY A 290 9.55 -6.63 13.03
CA GLY A 290 10.05 -7.65 12.10
C GLY A 290 9.40 -7.63 10.72
N PHE A 291 8.36 -6.82 10.48
CA PHE A 291 7.64 -6.78 9.22
C PHE A 291 8.24 -5.73 8.27
N ASP A 292 8.44 -6.11 7.01
CA ASP A 292 8.82 -5.13 6.01
C ASP A 292 7.62 -4.26 5.57
N HIS A 293 7.92 -3.19 4.84
CA HIS A 293 6.89 -2.23 4.39
C HIS A 293 5.81 -2.88 3.49
N GLY A 294 6.18 -3.86 2.66
CA GLY A 294 5.25 -4.60 1.79
C GLY A 294 4.29 -5.47 2.59
N GLU A 295 4.79 -6.19 3.59
CA GLU A 295 3.98 -7.01 4.50
C GLU A 295 2.97 -6.16 5.26
N MET A 296 3.39 -5.01 5.80
CA MET A 296 2.49 -4.08 6.48
C MET A 296 1.41 -3.52 5.57
N GLN A 297 1.73 -3.25 4.29
CA GLN A 297 0.72 -2.81 3.33
C GLN A 297 -0.30 -3.90 3.03
N VAL A 298 0.13 -5.14 2.83
CA VAL A 298 -0.75 -6.29 2.58
C VAL A 298 -1.65 -6.53 3.76
N ILE A 299 -1.11 -6.62 4.98
CA ILE A 299 -1.90 -6.77 6.21
C ILE A 299 -2.96 -5.67 6.32
N THR A 300 -2.54 -4.40 6.19
CA THR A 300 -3.45 -3.26 6.29
C THR A 300 -4.54 -3.29 5.22
N HIS A 301 -4.19 -3.64 3.97
CA HIS A 301 -5.14 -3.75 2.87
C HIS A 301 -6.17 -4.86 3.13
N LEU A 302 -5.71 -6.05 3.50
CA LEU A 302 -6.58 -7.20 3.79
C LEU A 302 -7.49 -6.94 4.98
N MET A 303 -6.98 -6.37 6.07
CA MET A 303 -7.76 -6.01 7.25
C MET A 303 -8.84 -4.97 6.92
N ARG A 304 -8.51 -3.94 6.12
CA ARG A 304 -9.50 -2.95 5.65
C ARG A 304 -10.58 -3.58 4.77
N ARG A 305 -10.20 -4.50 3.88
CA ARG A 305 -11.14 -5.23 3.05
C ARG A 305 -12.06 -6.10 3.91
N MET A 306 -11.51 -6.85 4.84
CA MET A 306 -12.29 -7.67 5.76
C MET A 306 -13.24 -6.83 6.60
N ALA A 307 -12.78 -5.72 7.18
CA ALA A 307 -13.62 -4.82 7.97
C ALA A 307 -14.78 -4.24 7.15
N ARG A 308 -14.56 -3.95 5.85
CA ARG A 308 -15.61 -3.49 4.94
C ARG A 308 -16.60 -4.60 4.59
N ASP A 309 -16.09 -5.78 4.25
CA ASP A 309 -16.89 -6.90 3.73
C ASP A 309 -17.67 -7.62 4.86
N SER A 310 -17.21 -7.52 6.11
CA SER A 310 -17.90 -8.01 7.33
C SER A 310 -18.74 -6.94 8.03
N ASN A 311 -18.94 -5.77 7.41
CA ASN A 311 -19.69 -4.68 8.04
C ASN A 311 -21.15 -5.12 8.31
N VAL A 312 -21.52 -5.14 9.56
CA VAL A 312 -22.89 -5.17 10.03
C VAL A 312 -23.35 -3.73 10.17
N ASP A 313 -24.65 -3.41 10.03
CA ASP A 313 -25.23 -2.06 10.03
C ASP A 313 -24.90 -1.23 11.29
N VAL A 314 -23.61 -0.91 11.46
CA VAL A 314 -23.09 -0.10 12.56
C VAL A 314 -22.72 1.27 12.03
N PRO A 315 -23.00 2.34 12.77
CA PRO A 315 -22.60 3.68 12.38
C PRO A 315 -21.08 3.73 12.10
N PRO A 316 -20.66 4.37 11.00
CA PRO A 316 -19.24 4.48 10.71
C PRO A 316 -18.53 5.29 11.80
N LEU A 317 -17.36 4.83 12.25
CA LEU A 317 -16.54 5.55 13.24
C LEU A 317 -16.17 6.97 12.76
N TRP A 318 -16.05 7.16 11.44
CA TRP A 318 -15.82 8.46 10.82
C TRP A 318 -16.79 8.69 9.67
N LYS A 319 -17.35 9.88 9.60
CA LYS A 319 -18.10 10.33 8.40
C LYS A 319 -17.09 10.54 7.27
N LYS A 320 -17.42 10.08 6.04
CA LYS A 320 -16.66 10.51 4.86
C LYS A 320 -16.68 12.04 4.83
N PRO A 321 -15.55 12.71 4.55
CA PRO A 321 -15.61 14.14 4.25
C PRO A 321 -16.57 14.33 3.07
N VAL A 322 -17.50 15.29 3.25
CA VAL A 322 -18.46 15.69 2.22
C VAL A 322 -17.72 16.36 1.09
#